data_fc3f882fe5a0b1c5ced4fdf2d7498d38
#
_entry.id   fc3f882fe5a0b1c5ced4fdf2d7498d38
#
_cell.length_a   1.000
_cell.length_b   1.000
_cell.length_c   1.000
_cell.angle_alpha   90.00
_cell.angle_beta   90.00
_cell.angle_gamma   90.00
#
_symmetry.space_group_name_H-M   'P 1'
#
loop_
_entity.id
_entity.type
_entity.pdbx_description
1 polymer ?
#
loop_
_entity_poly.entity_id
_entity_poly.type
_entity_poly.pdbx_seq_one_letter_code
_entity_poly.pdbx_strand_id
1 'polypeptide(L)'
;MIQLSEKQAEIVNFPIGNAIQVIATAGTGKTRVLTERIRFILTQTKKDKIIALTFTNKAAEEMQNRLANIPEVQDRVWIATIHSVAQGILEKYGHLIGLPKDLHIYENDRDRMEMFIKSLREGGIDIDKYLNIENKDERKKIDKTLKDYMSAFSKIKRENLSESDVIKEYNNKTVWKKFKDYQVALLESNGIDYDDIIIYAQQILLENPNVARNYRVQYKH
;
A
#
# COMPACT_ATOMS: atom_id res chain seq x y z
N MET A 1 -10.31 33.68 8.99
CA MET A 1 -10.57 32.24 9.10
C MET A 1 -11.81 31.88 8.30
N ILE A 2 -11.78 30.92 7.41
CA ILE A 2 -12.97 30.47 6.68
C ILE A 2 -13.80 29.63 7.68
N GLN A 3 -15.03 30.04 7.93
CA GLN A 3 -15.93 29.43 8.89
C GLN A 3 -16.34 28.02 8.43
N LEU A 4 -16.38 27.02 9.34
CA LEU A 4 -16.95 25.70 9.09
C LEU A 4 -18.47 25.82 8.95
N SER A 5 -19.07 25.02 8.07
CA SER A 5 -20.53 24.88 8.09
C SER A 5 -20.96 24.13 9.36
N GLU A 6 -22.23 24.24 9.71
CA GLU A 6 -22.80 23.58 10.90
C GLU A 6 -22.52 22.06 10.91
N LYS A 7 -22.76 21.37 9.76
CA LYS A 7 -22.45 19.95 9.60
C LYS A 7 -20.96 19.64 9.71
N GLN A 8 -20.09 20.50 9.17
CA GLN A 8 -18.65 20.32 9.31
C GLN A 8 -18.20 20.47 10.77
N ALA A 9 -18.76 21.45 11.49
CA ALA A 9 -18.47 21.65 12.90
C ALA A 9 -18.95 20.46 13.76
N GLU A 10 -20.12 19.90 13.46
CA GLU A 10 -20.63 18.68 14.11
C GLU A 10 -19.64 17.51 13.96
N ILE A 11 -19.14 17.27 12.73
CA ILE A 11 -18.15 16.21 12.46
C ILE A 11 -16.85 16.45 13.22
N VAL A 12 -16.34 17.69 13.19
CA VAL A 12 -15.09 18.07 13.88
C VAL A 12 -15.21 17.84 15.38
N ASN A 13 -16.35 18.18 15.99
CA ASN A 13 -16.59 18.06 17.43
C ASN A 13 -17.18 16.71 17.87
N PHE A 14 -17.35 15.76 16.94
CA PHE A 14 -17.88 14.44 17.27
C PHE A 14 -17.10 13.79 18.43
N PRO A 15 -17.73 13.10 19.38
CA PRO A 15 -17.07 12.54 20.56
C PRO A 15 -15.83 11.71 20.21
N ILE A 16 -14.73 11.92 20.94
CA ILE A 16 -13.49 11.17 20.79
C ILE A 16 -13.71 9.75 21.34
N GLY A 17 -13.17 8.74 20.65
CA GLY A 17 -13.32 7.33 21.02
C GLY A 17 -14.45 6.60 20.29
N ASN A 18 -15.30 7.31 19.59
CA ASN A 18 -16.33 6.72 18.74
C ASN A 18 -15.91 6.76 17.27
N ALA A 19 -16.24 5.69 16.52
CA ALA A 19 -16.05 5.68 15.09
C ALA A 19 -17.08 6.57 14.38
N ILE A 20 -16.62 7.32 13.37
CA ILE A 20 -17.48 8.14 12.51
C ILE A 20 -17.14 7.87 11.05
N GLN A 21 -18.18 7.65 10.24
CA GLN A 21 -18.07 7.59 8.79
C GLN A 21 -18.68 8.84 8.16
N VAL A 22 -17.90 9.55 7.34
CA VAL A 22 -18.35 10.76 6.67
C VAL A 22 -18.45 10.49 5.16
N ILE A 23 -19.68 10.55 4.64
CA ILE A 23 -19.96 10.42 3.21
C ILE A 23 -20.13 11.83 2.63
N ALA A 24 -19.25 12.17 1.67
CA ALA A 24 -19.23 13.51 1.11
C ALA A 24 -18.70 13.50 -0.34
N THR A 25 -19.29 14.33 -1.20
CA THR A 25 -18.88 14.49 -2.61
C THR A 25 -17.55 15.23 -2.75
N ALA A 26 -16.99 15.26 -3.96
CA ALA A 26 -15.78 16.07 -4.24
C ALA A 26 -16.04 17.55 -3.98
N GLY A 27 -15.04 18.29 -3.51
CA GLY A 27 -15.14 19.74 -3.28
C GLY A 27 -15.85 20.19 -1.99
N THR A 28 -16.42 19.27 -1.18
CA THR A 28 -17.14 19.59 0.06
C THR A 28 -16.26 19.91 1.26
N GLY A 29 -14.93 19.90 1.10
CA GLY A 29 -14.00 20.22 2.16
C GLY A 29 -13.60 19.07 3.06
N LYS A 30 -13.69 17.81 2.62
CA LYS A 30 -13.27 16.61 3.40
C LYS A 30 -11.92 16.75 4.08
N THR A 31 -10.88 17.13 3.32
CA THR A 31 -9.52 17.32 3.84
C THR A 31 -9.48 18.38 4.92
N ARG A 32 -10.27 19.45 4.76
CA ARG A 32 -10.37 20.51 5.76
C ARG A 32 -11.00 20.01 7.06
N VAL A 33 -12.12 19.29 6.95
CA VAL A 33 -12.78 18.69 8.13
C VAL A 33 -11.83 17.76 8.86
N LEU A 34 -11.05 16.95 8.12
CA LEU A 34 -10.08 16.05 8.70
C LEU A 34 -8.96 16.80 9.44
N THR A 35 -8.39 17.87 8.84
CA THR A 35 -7.36 18.68 9.49
C THR A 35 -7.90 19.39 10.75
N GLU A 36 -9.13 19.93 10.70
CA GLU A 36 -9.75 20.54 11.89
C GLU A 36 -10.09 19.48 12.96
N ARG A 37 -10.46 18.27 12.57
CA ARG A 37 -10.64 17.16 13.51
C ARG A 37 -9.34 16.80 14.22
N ILE A 38 -8.21 16.75 13.50
CA ILE A 38 -6.89 16.54 14.09
C ILE A 38 -6.58 17.63 15.12
N ARG A 39 -6.80 18.91 14.78
CA ARG A 39 -6.65 20.05 15.72
C ARG A 39 -7.49 19.84 16.97
N PHE A 40 -8.76 19.50 16.79
CA PHE A 40 -9.68 19.23 17.91
C PHE A 40 -9.17 18.11 18.83
N ILE A 41 -8.74 16.96 18.27
CA ILE A 41 -8.19 15.86 19.08
C ILE A 41 -6.96 16.30 19.84
N LEU A 42 -6.04 17.04 19.21
CA LEU A 42 -4.84 17.57 19.87
C LEU A 42 -5.16 18.49 21.05
N THR A 43 -6.22 19.30 20.94
CA THR A 43 -6.65 20.17 22.06
C THR A 43 -7.33 19.40 23.19
N GLN A 44 -8.04 18.32 22.87
CA GLN A 44 -8.79 17.53 23.87
C GLN A 44 -7.93 16.48 24.58
N THR A 45 -6.77 16.11 24.01
CA THR A 45 -5.88 15.06 24.52
C THR A 45 -4.47 15.62 24.69
N LYS A 46 -3.74 15.19 25.75
CA LYS A 46 -2.37 15.67 26.00
C LYS A 46 -1.29 14.77 25.44
N LYS A 47 -1.56 13.46 25.29
CA LYS A 47 -0.53 12.45 24.96
C LYS A 47 -0.93 11.51 23.82
N ASP A 48 -2.19 11.54 23.38
CA ASP A 48 -2.66 10.61 22.36
C ASP A 48 -2.02 10.94 21.02
N LYS A 49 -1.61 9.89 20.30
CA LYS A 49 -1.06 9.98 18.94
C LYS A 49 -2.12 9.64 17.92
N ILE A 50 -2.00 10.22 16.75
CA ILE A 50 -2.92 10.13 15.63
C ILE A 50 -2.20 9.59 14.41
N ILE A 51 -2.80 8.63 13.69
CA ILE A 51 -2.41 8.31 12.30
C ILE A 51 -3.45 8.94 11.37
N ALA A 52 -3.01 9.81 10.48
CA ALA A 52 -3.84 10.41 9.44
C ALA A 52 -3.43 9.84 8.08
N LEU A 53 -4.31 9.06 7.45
CA LEU A 53 -4.02 8.36 6.21
C LEU A 53 -4.63 9.07 5.00
N THR A 54 -3.85 9.12 3.92
CA THR A 54 -4.28 9.64 2.62
C THR A 54 -3.98 8.64 1.51
N PHE A 55 -4.58 8.83 0.33
CA PHE A 55 -4.29 7.99 -0.83
C PHE A 55 -3.05 8.44 -1.62
N THR A 56 -2.65 9.71 -1.52
CA THR A 56 -1.54 10.27 -2.30
C THR A 56 -0.57 11.05 -1.44
N ASN A 57 0.71 11.03 -1.81
CA ASN A 57 1.74 11.81 -1.14
C ASN A 57 1.43 13.32 -1.17
N LYS A 58 0.89 13.83 -2.28
CA LYS A 58 0.46 15.22 -2.41
C LYS A 58 -0.61 15.60 -1.39
N ALA A 59 -1.59 14.71 -1.13
CA ALA A 59 -2.62 14.96 -0.11
C ALA A 59 -2.04 14.90 1.31
N ALA A 60 -1.08 14.03 1.56
CA ALA A 60 -0.36 13.98 2.84
C ALA A 60 0.43 15.26 3.08
N GLU A 61 1.19 15.73 2.08
CA GLU A 61 1.94 16.98 2.13
C GLU A 61 1.03 18.19 2.35
N GLU A 62 -0.09 18.28 1.61
CA GLU A 62 -1.08 19.34 1.80
C GLU A 62 -1.62 19.36 3.24
N MET A 63 -1.91 18.19 3.81
CA MET A 63 -2.38 18.06 5.19
C MET A 63 -1.30 18.49 6.19
N GLN A 64 -0.04 18.08 5.99
CA GLN A 64 1.10 18.48 6.80
C GLN A 64 1.27 20.01 6.78
N ASN A 65 1.22 20.62 5.59
CA ASN A 65 1.34 22.09 5.43
C ASN A 65 0.22 22.83 6.15
N ARG A 66 -1.02 22.32 6.13
CA ARG A 66 -2.15 22.93 6.84
C ARG A 66 -2.03 22.84 8.37
N LEU A 67 -1.25 21.89 8.87
CA LEU A 67 -1.06 21.65 10.30
C LEU A 67 0.33 22.10 10.79
N ALA A 68 1.19 22.63 9.91
CA ALA A 68 2.57 22.99 10.20
C ALA A 68 2.74 24.04 11.33
N ASN A 69 1.70 24.85 11.56
CA ASN A 69 1.70 25.86 12.62
C ASN A 69 1.38 25.30 14.03
N ILE A 70 1.21 23.99 14.17
CA ILE A 70 0.92 23.32 15.46
C ILE A 70 2.16 22.50 15.85
N PRO A 71 2.92 22.90 16.87
CA PRO A 71 4.14 22.21 17.27
C PRO A 71 3.92 20.72 17.60
N GLU A 72 2.82 20.39 18.25
CA GLU A 72 2.48 19.03 18.68
C GLU A 72 2.27 18.06 17.52
N VAL A 73 2.05 18.55 16.31
CA VAL A 73 1.84 17.70 15.12
C VAL A 73 3.08 16.88 14.82
N GLN A 74 4.28 17.42 14.97
CA GLN A 74 5.53 16.71 14.69
C GLN A 74 5.70 15.47 15.56
N ASP A 75 5.29 15.54 16.82
CA ASP A 75 5.48 14.47 17.79
C ASP A 75 4.29 13.51 17.91
N ARG A 76 3.10 13.99 17.56
CA ARG A 76 1.85 13.29 17.88
C ARG A 76 1.03 12.87 16.67
N VAL A 77 1.32 13.38 15.47
CA VAL A 77 0.52 13.05 14.27
C VAL A 77 1.40 12.46 13.18
N TRP A 78 1.14 11.22 12.83
CA TRP A 78 1.75 10.59 11.67
C TRP A 78 0.83 10.76 10.45
N ILE A 79 1.17 11.68 9.57
CA ILE A 79 0.43 11.95 8.33
C ILE A 79 1.18 11.27 7.18
N ALA A 80 0.57 10.29 6.54
CA ALA A 80 1.21 9.48 5.50
C ALA A 80 0.19 8.80 4.59
N THR A 81 0.67 8.17 3.53
CA THR A 81 -0.14 7.22 2.75
C THR A 81 -0.20 5.86 3.46
N ILE A 82 -1.19 5.03 3.10
CA ILE A 82 -1.27 3.65 3.61
C ILE A 82 0.02 2.88 3.30
N HIS A 83 0.57 3.03 2.07
CA HIS A 83 1.83 2.40 1.67
C HIS A 83 3.02 2.87 2.51
N SER A 84 3.12 4.17 2.79
CA SER A 84 4.22 4.69 3.62
C SER A 84 4.17 4.15 5.05
N VAL A 85 2.97 4.00 5.62
CA VAL A 85 2.81 3.38 6.95
C VAL A 85 3.17 1.89 6.90
N ALA A 86 2.69 1.18 5.88
CA ALA A 86 3.01 -0.23 5.68
C ALA A 86 4.52 -0.44 5.48
N GLN A 87 5.18 0.39 4.68
CA GLN A 87 6.64 0.36 4.50
C GLN A 87 7.38 0.57 5.82
N GLY A 88 6.98 1.53 6.66
CA GLY A 88 7.56 1.72 7.99
C GLY A 88 7.37 0.51 8.92
N ILE A 89 6.28 -0.26 8.76
CA ILE A 89 6.09 -1.53 9.46
C ILE A 89 7.09 -2.58 8.94
N LEU A 90 7.28 -2.69 7.62
CA LEU A 90 8.23 -3.62 7.01
C LEU A 90 9.67 -3.33 7.43
N GLU A 91 10.11 -2.10 7.33
CA GLU A 91 11.47 -1.68 7.71
C GLU A 91 11.78 -2.04 9.17
N LYS A 92 10.82 -1.90 10.05
CA LYS A 92 11.01 -2.16 11.47
C LYS A 92 10.83 -3.63 11.86
N TYR A 93 9.90 -4.34 11.26
CA TYR A 93 9.45 -5.65 11.71
C TYR A 93 9.49 -6.74 10.63
N GLY A 94 9.95 -6.44 9.40
CA GLY A 94 10.01 -7.41 8.29
C GLY A 94 10.82 -8.65 8.63
N HIS A 95 11.86 -8.52 9.47
CA HIS A 95 12.66 -9.64 9.95
C HIS A 95 11.84 -10.71 10.71
N LEU A 96 10.70 -10.34 11.30
CA LEU A 96 9.83 -11.28 12.03
C LEU A 96 9.12 -12.28 11.11
N ILE A 97 9.01 -11.96 9.83
CA ILE A 97 8.44 -12.84 8.79
C ILE A 97 9.50 -13.30 7.78
N GLY A 98 10.79 -13.16 8.13
CA GLY A 98 11.90 -13.65 7.31
C GLY A 98 12.31 -12.74 6.15
N LEU A 99 11.83 -11.49 6.08
CA LEU A 99 12.28 -10.54 5.06
C LEU A 99 13.71 -10.06 5.36
N PRO A 100 14.55 -9.85 4.31
CA PRO A 100 15.90 -9.33 4.46
C PRO A 100 15.89 -7.89 4.99
N LYS A 101 16.99 -7.48 5.65
CA LYS A 101 17.13 -6.11 6.16
C LYS A 101 17.24 -5.08 5.03
N ASP A 102 17.98 -5.44 3.99
CA ASP A 102 18.20 -4.59 2.82
C ASP A 102 17.17 -4.94 1.72
N LEU A 103 15.91 -4.79 2.07
CA LEU A 103 14.78 -5.11 1.18
C LEU A 103 14.66 -4.06 0.08
N HIS A 104 14.77 -4.50 -1.18
CA HIS A 104 14.53 -3.66 -2.35
C HIS A 104 13.04 -3.65 -2.73
N ILE A 105 12.48 -2.47 -3.02
CA ILE A 105 11.11 -2.34 -3.47
C ILE A 105 11.09 -1.99 -4.96
N TYR A 106 10.56 -2.92 -5.77
CA TYR A 106 10.37 -2.73 -7.21
C TYR A 106 9.07 -1.93 -7.44
N GLU A 107 9.16 -0.61 -7.47
CA GLU A 107 7.99 0.29 -7.52
C GLU A 107 7.42 0.45 -8.92
N ASN A 108 8.27 0.45 -9.94
CA ASN A 108 7.84 0.75 -11.30
C ASN A 108 7.58 -0.53 -12.13
N ASP A 109 6.71 -0.39 -13.13
CA ASP A 109 6.30 -1.51 -13.98
C ASP A 109 7.45 -2.11 -14.80
N ARG A 110 8.49 -1.33 -15.11
CA ARG A 110 9.66 -1.82 -15.87
C ARG A 110 10.47 -2.80 -15.04
N ASP A 111 10.83 -2.42 -13.82
CA ASP A 111 11.63 -3.26 -12.94
C ASP A 111 10.88 -4.53 -12.55
N ARG A 112 9.58 -4.41 -12.29
CA ARG A 112 8.68 -5.55 -12.05
C ARG A 112 8.65 -6.50 -13.26
N MET A 113 8.58 -5.97 -14.48
CA MET A 113 8.61 -6.75 -15.71
C MET A 113 9.94 -7.46 -15.88
N GLU A 114 11.06 -6.81 -15.58
CA GLU A 114 12.40 -7.43 -15.63
C GLU A 114 12.49 -8.62 -14.66
N MET A 115 11.93 -8.49 -13.45
CA MET A 115 11.84 -9.60 -12.49
C MET A 115 10.95 -10.75 -12.99
N PHE A 116 9.83 -10.43 -13.64
CA PHE A 116 9.00 -11.47 -14.26
C PHE A 116 9.72 -12.18 -15.42
N ILE A 117 10.41 -11.46 -16.29
CA ILE A 117 11.22 -12.02 -17.36
C ILE A 117 12.33 -12.91 -16.77
N LYS A 118 12.98 -12.49 -15.68
CA LYS A 118 13.96 -13.31 -14.95
C LYS A 118 13.34 -14.63 -14.50
N SER A 119 12.18 -14.59 -13.85
CA SER A 119 11.48 -15.81 -13.39
C SER A 119 11.10 -16.76 -14.53
N LEU A 120 10.79 -16.24 -15.72
CA LEU A 120 10.53 -17.06 -16.91
C LEU A 120 11.78 -17.78 -17.40
N ARG A 121 12.95 -17.11 -17.40
CA ARG A 121 14.24 -17.73 -17.76
C ARG A 121 14.62 -18.83 -16.79
N GLU A 122 14.52 -18.57 -15.49
CA GLU A 122 14.80 -19.55 -14.44
C GLU A 122 13.85 -20.74 -14.50
N GLY A 123 12.59 -20.51 -14.90
CA GLY A 123 11.63 -21.56 -15.20
C GLY A 123 11.84 -22.33 -16.51
N GLY A 124 12.98 -22.09 -17.21
CA GLY A 124 13.36 -22.81 -18.43
C GLY A 124 12.65 -22.31 -19.70
N ILE A 125 12.03 -21.14 -19.68
CA ILE A 125 11.42 -20.55 -20.86
C ILE A 125 12.48 -19.71 -21.59
N ASP A 126 12.74 -20.02 -22.86
CA ASP A 126 13.63 -19.23 -23.71
C ASP A 126 12.96 -17.92 -24.13
N ILE A 127 12.77 -17.03 -23.15
CA ILE A 127 12.08 -15.75 -23.34
C ILE A 127 12.88 -14.82 -24.26
N ASP A 128 14.20 -14.99 -24.35
CA ASP A 128 15.05 -14.14 -25.17
C ASP A 128 14.79 -14.37 -26.66
N LYS A 129 14.46 -15.60 -27.07
CA LYS A 129 13.99 -15.91 -28.40
C LYS A 129 12.73 -15.11 -28.76
N TYR A 130 11.81 -14.95 -27.82
CA TYR A 130 10.57 -14.22 -28.02
C TYR A 130 10.76 -12.70 -27.96
N LEU A 131 11.66 -12.20 -27.13
CA LEU A 131 11.95 -10.76 -27.02
C LEU A 131 12.70 -10.23 -28.26
N ASN A 132 13.47 -11.07 -28.97
CA ASN A 132 14.25 -10.72 -30.15
C ASN A 132 13.52 -10.99 -31.46
N ILE A 133 12.22 -11.26 -31.44
CA ILE A 133 11.44 -11.46 -32.69
C ILE A 133 11.41 -10.16 -33.50
N GLU A 134 11.80 -10.25 -34.78
CA GLU A 134 11.80 -9.11 -35.72
C GLU A 134 10.37 -8.71 -36.13
N ASN A 135 9.44 -9.68 -36.18
CA ASN A 135 8.06 -9.43 -36.54
C ASN A 135 7.36 -8.56 -35.47
N LYS A 136 7.03 -7.32 -35.87
CA LYS A 136 6.41 -6.33 -34.98
C LYS A 136 5.07 -6.77 -34.40
N ASP A 137 4.26 -7.52 -35.15
CA ASP A 137 2.92 -7.94 -34.68
C ASP A 137 3.03 -9.09 -33.68
N GLU A 138 3.96 -10.02 -33.90
CA GLU A 138 4.26 -11.08 -32.91
C GLU A 138 4.85 -10.48 -31.63
N ARG A 139 5.78 -9.54 -31.74
CA ARG A 139 6.35 -8.83 -30.59
C ARG A 139 5.26 -8.12 -29.77
N LYS A 140 4.34 -7.41 -30.42
CA LYS A 140 3.21 -6.77 -29.73
C LYS A 140 2.31 -7.76 -29.00
N LYS A 141 2.07 -8.94 -29.57
CA LYS A 141 1.28 -10.00 -28.91
C LYS A 141 1.97 -10.49 -27.63
N ILE A 142 3.30 -10.70 -27.69
CA ILE A 142 4.08 -11.14 -26.54
C ILE A 142 4.11 -10.07 -25.46
N ASP A 143 4.39 -8.81 -25.81
CA ASP A 143 4.37 -7.68 -24.88
C ASP A 143 3.01 -7.53 -24.19
N LYS A 144 1.93 -7.73 -24.94
CA LYS A 144 0.57 -7.75 -24.39
C LYS A 144 0.40 -8.90 -23.40
N THR A 145 0.81 -10.11 -23.77
CA THR A 145 0.69 -11.29 -22.89
C THR A 145 1.46 -11.10 -21.58
N LEU A 146 2.69 -10.56 -21.64
CA LEU A 146 3.48 -10.26 -20.44
C LEU A 146 2.79 -9.23 -19.55
N LYS A 147 2.22 -8.16 -20.13
CA LYS A 147 1.44 -7.16 -19.39
C LYS A 147 0.18 -7.74 -18.78
N ASP A 148 -0.51 -8.65 -19.48
CA ASP A 148 -1.70 -9.32 -18.96
C ASP A 148 -1.36 -10.18 -17.73
N TYR A 149 -0.20 -10.89 -17.74
CA TYR A 149 0.28 -11.59 -16.55
C TYR A 149 0.58 -10.62 -15.39
N MET A 150 1.29 -9.52 -15.63
CA MET A 150 1.58 -8.53 -14.59
C MET A 150 0.31 -7.94 -13.98
N SER A 151 -0.69 -7.66 -14.81
CA SER A 151 -2.00 -7.19 -14.36
C SER A 151 -2.71 -8.25 -13.50
N ALA A 152 -2.63 -9.53 -13.90
CA ALA A 152 -3.17 -10.63 -13.12
C ALA A 152 -2.45 -10.77 -11.76
N PHE A 153 -1.11 -10.64 -11.72
CA PHE A 153 -0.34 -10.71 -10.47
C PHE A 153 -0.73 -9.59 -9.49
N SER A 154 -0.86 -8.36 -9.99
CA SER A 154 -1.34 -7.25 -9.16
C SER A 154 -2.76 -7.48 -8.66
N LYS A 155 -3.64 -8.08 -9.46
CA LYS A 155 -5.01 -8.42 -9.03
C LYS A 155 -4.99 -9.51 -7.96
N ILE A 156 -4.23 -10.60 -8.16
CA ILE A 156 -4.06 -11.68 -7.18
C ILE A 156 -3.65 -11.12 -5.82
N LYS A 157 -2.70 -10.19 -5.80
CA LYS A 157 -2.20 -9.56 -4.58
C LYS A 157 -3.26 -8.65 -3.93
N ARG A 158 -3.85 -7.73 -4.69
CA ARG A 158 -4.79 -6.74 -4.15
C ARG A 158 -6.09 -7.35 -3.64
N GLU A 159 -6.55 -8.41 -4.29
CA GLU A 159 -7.78 -9.11 -3.91
C GLU A 159 -7.53 -10.33 -3.03
N ASN A 160 -6.25 -10.62 -2.70
CA ASN A 160 -5.83 -11.78 -1.90
C ASN A 160 -6.41 -13.10 -2.42
N LEU A 161 -6.35 -13.31 -3.75
CA LEU A 161 -6.93 -14.48 -4.40
C LEU A 161 -6.15 -15.75 -4.07
N SER A 162 -6.88 -16.80 -3.75
CA SER A 162 -6.32 -18.16 -3.61
C SER A 162 -6.05 -18.79 -4.98
N GLU A 163 -5.30 -19.91 -4.99
CA GLU A 163 -5.08 -20.70 -6.21
C GLU A 163 -6.39 -21.10 -6.89
N SER A 164 -7.38 -21.53 -6.12
CA SER A 164 -8.69 -21.92 -6.62
C SER A 164 -9.44 -20.75 -7.28
N ASP A 165 -9.33 -19.53 -6.70
CA ASP A 165 -9.94 -18.35 -7.25
C ASP A 165 -9.29 -17.96 -8.58
N VAL A 166 -7.95 -18.00 -8.65
CA VAL A 166 -7.20 -17.71 -9.87
C VAL A 166 -7.53 -18.71 -10.98
N ILE A 167 -7.59 -20.00 -10.67
CA ILE A 167 -7.93 -21.02 -11.65
C ILE A 167 -9.37 -20.82 -12.17
N LYS A 168 -10.29 -20.48 -11.28
CA LYS A 168 -11.69 -20.20 -11.64
C LYS A 168 -11.82 -18.95 -12.54
N GLU A 169 -11.10 -17.89 -12.20
CA GLU A 169 -11.19 -16.61 -12.89
C GLU A 169 -10.54 -16.65 -14.29
N TYR A 170 -9.32 -17.17 -14.35
CA TYR A 170 -8.53 -17.18 -15.58
C TYR A 170 -8.71 -18.46 -16.42
N ASN A 171 -9.42 -19.46 -15.90
CA ASN A 171 -9.53 -20.80 -16.49
C ASN A 171 -8.16 -21.39 -16.90
N ASN A 172 -7.10 -21.04 -16.14
CA ASN A 172 -5.71 -21.35 -16.48
C ASN A 172 -4.84 -21.51 -15.24
N LYS A 173 -4.43 -22.73 -14.95
CA LYS A 173 -3.50 -23.06 -13.84
C LYS A 173 -2.12 -22.42 -13.98
N THR A 174 -1.71 -22.12 -15.22
CA THR A 174 -0.39 -21.55 -15.50
C THR A 174 -0.24 -20.15 -14.90
N VAL A 175 -1.32 -19.38 -14.76
CA VAL A 175 -1.29 -18.03 -14.15
C VAL A 175 -0.79 -18.10 -12.71
N TRP A 176 -1.36 -19.01 -11.91
CA TRP A 176 -0.94 -19.20 -10.52
C TRP A 176 0.52 -19.66 -10.42
N LYS A 177 0.93 -20.65 -11.23
CA LYS A 177 2.33 -21.09 -11.26
C LYS A 177 3.28 -19.94 -11.55
N LYS A 178 3.04 -19.17 -12.62
CA LYS A 178 3.87 -18.02 -12.99
C LYS A 178 3.88 -16.91 -11.94
N PHE A 179 2.76 -16.71 -11.27
CA PHE A 179 2.70 -15.81 -10.11
C PHE A 179 3.62 -16.27 -8.98
N LYS A 180 3.61 -17.55 -8.66
CA LYS A 180 4.50 -18.11 -7.61
C LYS A 180 5.97 -18.03 -8.02
N ASP A 181 6.30 -18.35 -9.27
CA ASP A 181 7.67 -18.25 -9.81
C ASP A 181 8.15 -16.77 -9.73
N TYR A 182 7.31 -15.81 -10.07
CA TYR A 182 7.59 -14.38 -9.94
C TYR A 182 7.84 -13.96 -8.48
N GLN A 183 7.02 -14.42 -7.53
CA GLN A 183 7.20 -14.13 -6.11
C GLN A 183 8.54 -14.69 -5.59
N VAL A 184 8.91 -15.90 -6.01
CA VAL A 184 10.21 -16.51 -5.66
C VAL A 184 11.36 -15.65 -6.21
N ALA A 185 11.31 -15.25 -7.49
CA ALA A 185 12.36 -14.44 -8.10
C ALA A 185 12.54 -13.07 -7.42
N LEU A 186 11.44 -12.44 -6.97
CA LEU A 186 11.51 -11.22 -6.16
C LEU A 186 12.28 -11.46 -4.86
N LEU A 187 11.88 -12.46 -4.08
CA LEU A 187 12.49 -12.75 -2.77
C LEU A 187 13.96 -13.19 -2.90
N GLU A 188 14.31 -14.01 -3.89
CA GLU A 188 15.70 -14.40 -4.17
C GLU A 188 16.58 -13.21 -4.60
N SER A 189 15.97 -12.15 -5.09
CA SER A 189 16.63 -10.87 -5.38
C SER A 189 16.58 -9.88 -4.21
N ASN A 190 16.28 -10.36 -2.98
CA ASN A 190 16.09 -9.55 -1.79
C ASN A 190 15.07 -8.43 -1.98
N GLY A 191 14.03 -8.68 -2.77
CA GLY A 191 13.06 -7.65 -3.11
C GLY A 191 11.61 -8.08 -3.04
N ILE A 192 10.77 -7.09 -3.07
CA ILE A 192 9.30 -7.20 -3.17
C ILE A 192 8.79 -6.15 -4.16
N ASP A 193 7.60 -6.31 -4.69
CA ASP A 193 6.99 -5.24 -5.46
C ASP A 193 6.07 -4.34 -4.61
N TYR A 194 5.55 -3.29 -5.25
CA TYR A 194 4.74 -2.28 -4.56
C TYR A 194 3.46 -2.85 -3.95
N ASP A 195 2.82 -3.84 -4.60
CA ASP A 195 1.60 -4.48 -4.08
C ASP A 195 1.91 -5.35 -2.83
N ASP A 196 3.13 -5.89 -2.70
CA ASP A 196 3.56 -6.71 -1.57
C ASP A 196 3.71 -5.92 -0.26
N ILE A 197 3.96 -4.61 -0.34
CA ILE A 197 4.17 -3.76 0.85
C ILE A 197 3.02 -3.90 1.84
N ILE A 198 1.79 -3.81 1.34
CA ILE A 198 0.59 -3.89 2.19
C ILE A 198 0.38 -5.33 2.69
N ILE A 199 0.59 -6.32 1.84
CA ILE A 199 0.39 -7.74 2.16
C ILE A 199 1.32 -8.16 3.30
N TYR A 200 2.61 -7.90 3.17
CA TYR A 200 3.58 -8.27 4.20
C TYR A 200 3.42 -7.45 5.49
N ALA A 201 3.05 -6.17 5.39
CA ALA A 201 2.71 -5.39 6.58
C ALA A 201 1.49 -5.96 7.31
N GLN A 202 0.46 -6.38 6.57
CA GLN A 202 -0.70 -7.07 7.13
C GLN A 202 -0.29 -8.39 7.78
N GLN A 203 0.54 -9.21 7.11
CA GLN A 203 1.05 -10.47 7.64
C GLN A 203 1.79 -10.26 8.96
N ILE A 204 2.69 -9.27 9.04
CA ILE A 204 3.40 -8.93 10.28
C ILE A 204 2.41 -8.65 11.42
N LEU A 205 1.39 -7.83 11.15
CA LEU A 205 0.41 -7.45 12.18
C LEU A 205 -0.49 -8.60 12.62
N LEU A 206 -0.80 -9.57 11.73
CA LEU A 206 -1.61 -10.74 12.04
C LEU A 206 -0.80 -11.80 12.79
N GLU A 207 0.42 -12.10 12.34
CA GLU A 207 1.27 -13.14 12.93
C GLU A 207 1.96 -12.67 14.22
N ASN A 208 2.06 -11.36 14.44
CA ASN A 208 2.72 -10.77 15.61
C ASN A 208 1.77 -9.85 16.40
N PRO A 209 0.87 -10.39 17.22
CA PRO A 209 -0.13 -9.61 17.96
C PRO A 209 0.45 -8.52 18.85
N ASN A 210 1.68 -8.68 19.36
CA ASN A 210 2.37 -7.68 20.15
C ASN A 210 2.72 -6.43 19.32
N VAL A 211 3.10 -6.59 18.05
CA VAL A 211 3.36 -5.47 17.13
C VAL A 211 2.05 -4.71 16.91
N ALA A 212 0.98 -5.41 16.56
CA ALA A 212 -0.34 -4.80 16.37
C ALA A 212 -0.83 -4.07 17.64
N ARG A 213 -0.62 -4.67 18.82
CA ARG A 213 -0.95 -4.06 20.11
C ARG A 213 -0.17 -2.78 20.35
N ASN A 214 1.13 -2.77 20.06
CA ASN A 214 1.98 -1.58 20.22
C ASN A 214 1.46 -0.41 19.37
N TYR A 215 1.09 -0.65 18.12
CA TYR A 215 0.48 0.37 17.26
C TYR A 215 -0.86 0.86 17.81
N ARG A 216 -1.74 -0.03 18.28
CA ARG A 216 -3.04 0.35 18.88
C ARG A 216 -2.89 1.16 20.17
N VAL A 217 -1.86 0.86 20.98
CA VAL A 217 -1.59 1.62 22.23
C VAL A 217 -0.98 2.97 21.91
N GLN A 218 -0.09 3.01 20.91
CA GLN A 218 0.62 4.24 20.52
C GLN A 218 -0.29 5.22 19.80
N TYR A 219 -1.11 4.74 18.86
CA TYR A 219 -1.99 5.55 18.01
C TYR A 219 -3.44 5.22 18.32
N LYS A 220 -4.07 6.05 19.12
CA LYS A 220 -5.45 5.85 19.55
C LYS A 220 -6.48 6.37 18.54
N HIS A 221 -6.00 7.22 17.62
CA HIS A 221 -6.86 7.89 16.64
C HIS A 221 -6.31 7.75 15.24
#